data_fa94c8a68fa3e7e4a930230e378c97cd
#
_entry.id   fa94c8a68fa3e7e4a930230e378c97cd
#
_cell.length_a   1.000
_cell.length_b   1.000
_cell.length_c   1.000
_cell.angle_alpha   90.00
_cell.angle_beta   90.00
_cell.angle_gamma   90.00
#
_symmetry.space_group_name_H-M   'P 1'
#
loop_
_entity.id
_entity.type
_entity.pdbx_description
1 polymer ?
#
loop_
_entity_poly.entity_id
_entity_poly.type
_entity_poly.pdbx_seq_one_letter_code
_entity_poly.pdbx_strand_id
1 'polypeptide(L)'
;DEECSLILARRHPAASDLRLVLAIIKTVRDLERVGDESAKIARMAIKLSEEGEISQGLVEFRHLADSVTRMVSGSLDAFARYDADAALEVVRDDVAVDKIYASVMRSLITYMMEDPRSISRVLNMLWALRALERIGDHAKNVAEHVIYLVKGMDVRHEKLADVEEQLED
;
A
#
# COMPACT_ATOMS: atom_id res chain seq x y z
N ASP A 1 15.59 12.57 -4.80
CA ASP A 1 14.96 13.88 -5.01
C ASP A 1 15.91 14.90 -5.61
N GLU A 2 17.15 15.05 -5.09
CA GLU A 2 18.11 16.06 -5.57
C GLU A 2 18.49 15.84 -7.04
N GLU A 3 18.83 14.63 -7.45
CA GLU A 3 19.16 14.31 -8.85
C GLU A 3 17.97 14.54 -9.79
N CYS A 4 16.76 14.15 -9.39
CA CYS A 4 15.54 14.41 -10.18
C CYS A 4 15.33 15.92 -10.38
N SER A 5 15.52 16.71 -9.33
CA SER A 5 15.42 18.17 -9.39
C SER A 5 16.48 18.77 -10.32
N LEU A 6 17.70 18.26 -10.30
CA LEU A 6 18.77 18.69 -11.23
C LEU A 6 18.46 18.33 -12.68
N ILE A 7 17.89 17.16 -12.95
CA ILE A 7 17.45 16.74 -14.28
C ILE A 7 16.38 17.70 -14.81
N LEU A 8 15.35 17.97 -14.00
CA LEU A 8 14.28 18.90 -14.36
C LEU A 8 14.79 20.30 -14.66
N ALA A 9 15.70 20.82 -13.81
CA ALA A 9 16.22 22.18 -13.95
C ALA A 9 17.19 22.35 -15.13
N ARG A 10 17.99 21.33 -15.47
CA ARG A 10 19.11 21.45 -16.42
C ARG A 10 18.84 20.85 -17.79
N ARG A 11 17.98 19.81 -17.89
CA ARG A 11 17.81 19.01 -19.11
C ARG A 11 16.51 19.22 -19.84
N HIS A 12 15.54 19.95 -19.27
CA HIS A 12 14.22 20.20 -19.86
C HIS A 12 13.63 18.91 -20.49
N PRO A 13 13.40 17.83 -19.68
CA PRO A 13 13.02 16.53 -20.21
C PRO A 13 11.73 16.61 -21.04
N ALA A 14 11.68 15.88 -22.14
CA ALA A 14 10.50 15.79 -23.00
C ALA A 14 9.43 14.86 -22.36
N ALA A 15 8.24 14.84 -22.91
CA ALA A 15 7.03 14.25 -22.35
C ALA A 15 7.22 12.91 -21.61
N SER A 16 7.87 11.91 -22.21
CA SER A 16 8.12 10.59 -21.57
C SER A 16 9.14 10.67 -20.44
N ASP A 17 10.24 11.40 -20.66
CA ASP A 17 11.29 11.55 -19.66
C ASP A 17 10.81 12.34 -18.46
N LEU A 18 9.96 13.37 -18.70
CA LEU A 18 9.31 14.10 -17.63
C LEU A 18 8.39 13.20 -16.80
N ARG A 19 7.56 12.35 -17.45
CA ARG A 19 6.71 11.40 -16.73
C ARG A 19 7.54 10.42 -15.88
N LEU A 20 8.66 9.91 -16.41
CA LEU A 20 9.56 9.03 -15.68
C LEU A 20 10.11 9.71 -14.43
N VAL A 21 10.65 10.92 -14.54
CA VAL A 21 11.20 11.66 -13.39
C VAL A 21 10.13 11.91 -12.34
N LEU A 22 8.91 12.30 -12.76
CA LEU A 22 7.78 12.50 -11.84
C LEU A 22 7.33 11.19 -11.17
N ALA A 23 7.28 10.09 -11.90
CA ALA A 23 6.96 8.78 -11.37
C ALA A 23 8.00 8.32 -10.33
N ILE A 24 9.29 8.51 -10.60
CA ILE A 24 10.37 8.19 -9.66
C ILE A 24 10.21 8.99 -8.36
N ILE A 25 10.03 10.32 -8.44
CA ILE A 25 9.86 11.17 -7.25
C ILE A 25 8.70 10.70 -6.39
N LYS A 26 7.55 10.40 -7.01
CA LYS A 26 6.36 9.94 -6.31
C LYS A 26 6.57 8.56 -5.69
N THR A 27 7.14 7.61 -6.45
CA THR A 27 7.41 6.25 -5.97
C THR A 27 8.38 6.24 -4.78
N VAL A 28 9.46 7.02 -4.83
CA VAL A 28 10.41 7.14 -3.69
C VAL A 28 9.69 7.64 -2.44
N ARG A 29 8.79 8.61 -2.58
CA ARG A 29 7.99 9.12 -1.46
C ARG A 29 7.02 8.07 -0.89
N ASP A 30 6.36 7.29 -1.75
CA ASP A 30 5.50 6.20 -1.30
C ASP A 30 6.31 5.11 -0.59
N LEU A 31 7.50 4.75 -1.07
CA LEU A 31 8.40 3.79 -0.41
C LEU A 31 8.91 4.29 0.96
N GLU A 32 9.20 5.58 1.10
CA GLU A 32 9.50 6.18 2.40
C GLU A 32 8.33 5.97 3.39
N ARG A 33 7.09 6.20 2.94
CA ARG A 33 5.89 5.96 3.74
C ARG A 33 5.70 4.49 4.11
N VAL A 34 5.96 3.58 3.19
CA VAL A 34 5.98 2.13 3.49
C VAL A 34 6.96 1.83 4.63
N GLY A 35 8.16 2.41 4.61
CA GLY A 35 9.14 2.29 5.68
C GLY A 35 8.64 2.84 7.03
N ASP A 36 8.00 4.01 7.02
CA ASP A 36 7.43 4.64 8.21
C ASP A 36 6.31 3.78 8.83
N GLU A 37 5.41 3.25 8.01
CA GLU A 37 4.31 2.38 8.48
C GLU A 37 4.85 1.03 8.98
N SER A 38 5.87 0.46 8.33
CA SER A 38 6.55 -0.76 8.79
C SER A 38 7.19 -0.56 10.18
N ALA A 39 7.81 0.60 10.42
CA ALA A 39 8.34 0.94 11.73
C ALA A 39 7.24 1.09 12.80
N LYS A 40 6.03 1.52 12.44
CA LYS A 40 4.87 1.55 13.37
C LYS A 40 4.44 0.14 13.73
N ILE A 41 4.34 -0.78 12.75
CA ILE A 41 4.00 -2.19 13.00
C ILE A 41 5.01 -2.82 13.98
N ALA A 42 6.31 -2.61 13.76
CA ALA A 42 7.35 -3.11 14.65
C ALA A 42 7.20 -2.60 16.10
N ARG A 43 6.89 -1.30 16.27
CA ARG A 43 6.62 -0.73 17.61
C ARG A 43 5.38 -1.34 18.28
N MET A 44 4.32 -1.60 17.52
CA MET A 44 3.11 -2.25 18.05
C MET A 44 3.37 -3.71 18.40
N ALA A 45 4.18 -4.44 17.62
CA ALA A 45 4.58 -5.81 17.93
C ALA A 45 5.37 -5.90 19.24
N ILE A 46 6.28 -4.96 19.52
CA ILE A 46 6.99 -4.88 20.79
C ILE A 46 6.01 -4.70 21.96
N LYS A 47 5.08 -3.74 21.86
CA LYS A 47 4.06 -3.52 22.91
C LYS A 47 3.19 -4.76 23.14
N LEU A 48 2.75 -5.42 22.07
CA LEU A 48 1.95 -6.63 22.17
C LEU A 48 2.73 -7.78 22.84
N SER A 49 4.04 -7.89 22.60
CA SER A 49 4.88 -8.90 23.26
C SER A 49 5.00 -8.68 24.77
N GLU A 50 4.92 -7.43 25.23
CA GLU A 50 4.95 -7.08 26.65
C GLU A 50 3.60 -7.26 27.35
N GLU A 51 2.49 -7.04 26.64
CA GLU A 51 1.11 -7.09 27.18
C GLU A 51 0.48 -8.49 27.09
N GLY A 52 1.11 -9.43 26.41
CA GLY A 52 0.64 -10.81 26.16
C GLY A 52 -0.07 -10.99 24.83
N GLU A 53 -0.09 -12.21 24.33
CA GLU A 53 -0.60 -12.56 23.00
C GLU A 53 -2.11 -12.35 22.88
N ILE A 54 -2.51 -11.86 21.70
CA ILE A 54 -3.90 -11.89 21.22
C ILE A 54 -3.97 -12.98 20.16
N SER A 55 -4.77 -14.03 20.42
CA SER A 55 -5.04 -15.05 19.40
C SER A 55 -6.10 -14.62 18.40
N GLN A 56 -7.00 -13.71 18.82
CA GLN A 56 -8.10 -13.24 17.99
C GLN A 56 -7.59 -12.35 16.84
N GLY A 57 -7.98 -12.68 15.62
CA GLY A 57 -7.64 -11.91 14.42
C GLY A 57 -6.20 -12.09 13.91
N LEU A 58 -5.36 -12.90 14.57
CA LEU A 58 -3.96 -13.07 14.20
C LEU A 58 -3.79 -13.80 12.86
N VAL A 59 -4.67 -14.75 12.56
CA VAL A 59 -4.62 -15.50 11.28
C VAL A 59 -4.96 -14.58 10.13
N GLU A 60 -6.04 -13.82 10.26
CA GLU A 60 -6.48 -12.85 9.26
C GLU A 60 -5.46 -11.71 9.09
N PHE A 61 -4.84 -11.27 10.19
CA PHE A 61 -3.75 -10.29 10.14
C PHE A 61 -2.58 -10.80 9.32
N ARG A 62 -2.18 -12.08 9.47
CA ARG A 62 -1.12 -12.70 8.67
C ARG A 62 -1.51 -12.76 7.19
N HIS A 63 -2.73 -13.16 6.87
CA HIS A 63 -3.22 -13.17 5.50
C HIS A 63 -3.20 -11.78 4.86
N LEU A 64 -3.58 -10.75 5.61
CA LEU A 64 -3.48 -9.37 5.16
C LEU A 64 -2.02 -8.97 4.93
N ALA A 65 -1.12 -9.31 5.85
CA ALA A 65 0.31 -9.03 5.73
C ALA A 65 0.93 -9.68 4.48
N ASP A 66 0.58 -10.94 4.22
CA ASP A 66 1.04 -11.67 3.02
C ASP A 66 0.51 -10.99 1.73
N SER A 67 -0.74 -10.57 1.74
CA SER A 67 -1.34 -9.87 0.59
C SER A 67 -0.68 -8.52 0.34
N VAL A 68 -0.52 -7.70 1.37
CA VAL A 68 0.16 -6.40 1.27
C VAL A 68 1.63 -6.56 0.85
N THR A 69 2.33 -7.58 1.34
CA THR A 69 3.71 -7.87 0.92
C THR A 69 3.78 -8.20 -0.58
N ARG A 70 2.83 -8.99 -1.10
CA ARG A 70 2.73 -9.26 -2.54
C ARG A 70 2.43 -7.99 -3.34
N MET A 71 1.54 -7.12 -2.86
CA MET A 71 1.24 -5.85 -3.52
C MET A 71 2.49 -4.96 -3.62
N VAL A 72 3.27 -4.82 -2.54
CA VAL A 72 4.53 -4.05 -2.55
C VAL A 72 5.51 -4.64 -3.57
N SER A 73 5.75 -5.96 -3.53
CA SER A 73 6.66 -6.61 -4.48
C SER A 73 6.16 -6.48 -5.91
N GLY A 74 4.86 -6.72 -6.15
CA GLY A 74 4.24 -6.61 -7.47
C GLY A 74 4.32 -5.20 -8.06
N SER A 75 4.08 -4.17 -7.23
CA SER A 75 4.18 -2.78 -7.68
C SER A 75 5.60 -2.37 -8.07
N LEU A 76 6.62 -2.85 -7.32
CA LEU A 76 8.02 -2.60 -7.64
C LEU A 76 8.48 -3.36 -8.89
N ASP A 77 8.04 -4.61 -9.05
CA ASP A 77 8.32 -5.41 -10.24
C ASP A 77 7.67 -4.78 -11.48
N ALA A 78 6.42 -4.33 -11.38
CA ALA A 78 5.73 -3.60 -12.44
C ALA A 78 6.48 -2.31 -12.80
N PHE A 79 6.95 -1.55 -11.80
CA PHE A 79 7.73 -0.34 -12.01
C PHE A 79 9.04 -0.62 -12.74
N ALA A 80 9.78 -1.66 -12.32
CA ALA A 80 11.07 -2.03 -12.92
C ALA A 80 10.95 -2.49 -14.38
N ARG A 81 9.78 -3.06 -14.75
CA ARG A 81 9.52 -3.59 -16.10
C ARG A 81 8.70 -2.66 -16.99
N TYR A 82 8.20 -1.56 -16.45
CA TYR A 82 7.22 -0.70 -17.15
C TYR A 82 5.96 -1.48 -17.56
N ASP A 83 5.49 -2.38 -16.68
CA ASP A 83 4.40 -3.30 -16.95
C ASP A 83 3.09 -2.76 -16.37
N ALA A 84 2.26 -2.17 -17.24
CA ALA A 84 0.98 -1.58 -16.84
C ALA A 84 -0.06 -2.67 -16.46
N ASP A 85 0.00 -3.85 -17.06
CA ASP A 85 -0.93 -4.95 -16.77
C ASP A 85 -0.64 -5.53 -15.38
N ALA A 86 0.64 -5.77 -15.06
CA ALA A 86 1.05 -6.17 -13.72
C ALA A 86 0.70 -5.10 -12.66
N ALA A 87 0.81 -3.81 -13.00
CA ALA A 87 0.38 -2.73 -12.12
C ALA A 87 -1.13 -2.75 -11.88
N LEU A 88 -1.94 -3.02 -12.90
CA LEU A 88 -3.39 -3.15 -12.77
C LEU A 88 -3.79 -4.28 -11.83
N GLU A 89 -3.09 -5.42 -11.86
CA GLU A 89 -3.33 -6.52 -10.90
C GLU A 89 -3.12 -6.06 -9.45
N VAL A 90 -2.10 -5.26 -9.17
CA VAL A 90 -1.89 -4.70 -7.82
C VAL A 90 -3.06 -3.79 -7.40
N VAL A 91 -3.60 -2.99 -8.33
CA VAL A 91 -4.78 -2.15 -8.05
C VAL A 91 -6.03 -3.00 -7.76
N ARG A 92 -6.17 -4.15 -8.44
CA ARG A 92 -7.25 -5.14 -8.16
C ARG A 92 -7.11 -5.78 -6.79
N ASP A 93 -5.89 -6.15 -6.40
CA ASP A 93 -5.60 -6.77 -5.11
C ASP A 93 -5.95 -5.87 -3.94
N ASP A 94 -5.84 -4.57 -4.08
CA ASP A 94 -6.20 -3.57 -3.07
C ASP A 94 -7.67 -3.69 -2.62
N VAL A 95 -8.59 -3.95 -3.54
CA VAL A 95 -10.02 -4.17 -3.22
C VAL A 95 -10.22 -5.38 -2.30
N ALA A 96 -9.41 -6.42 -2.44
CA ALA A 96 -9.47 -7.60 -1.59
C ALA A 96 -8.86 -7.31 -0.21
N VAL A 97 -7.76 -6.57 -0.16
CA VAL A 97 -7.10 -6.10 1.06
C VAL A 97 -8.05 -5.26 1.92
N ASP A 98 -8.77 -4.31 1.32
CA ASP A 98 -9.77 -3.48 2.01
C ASP A 98 -10.87 -4.31 2.67
N LYS A 99 -11.36 -5.34 1.99
CA LYS A 99 -12.38 -6.25 2.53
C LYS A 99 -11.87 -7.04 3.74
N ILE A 100 -10.64 -7.57 3.65
CA ILE A 100 -10.00 -8.29 4.76
C ILE A 100 -9.81 -7.32 5.93
N TYR A 101 -9.25 -6.14 5.70
CA TYR A 101 -9.06 -5.11 6.71
C TYR A 101 -10.36 -4.78 7.46
N ALA A 102 -11.45 -4.50 6.73
CA ALA A 102 -12.75 -4.20 7.32
C ALA A 102 -13.32 -5.37 8.14
N SER A 103 -13.06 -6.61 7.73
CA SER A 103 -13.47 -7.81 8.45
C SER A 103 -12.72 -7.98 9.76
N VAL A 104 -11.39 -7.88 9.73
CA VAL A 104 -10.52 -7.97 10.91
C VAL A 104 -10.85 -6.86 11.91
N MET A 105 -11.03 -5.64 11.43
CA MET A 105 -11.40 -4.51 12.28
C MET A 105 -12.71 -4.78 13.04
N ARG A 106 -13.75 -5.27 12.37
CA ARG A 106 -15.02 -5.61 13.03
C ARG A 106 -14.85 -6.71 14.08
N SER A 107 -14.09 -7.75 13.77
CA SER A 107 -13.80 -8.86 14.69
C SER A 107 -13.09 -8.35 15.96
N LEU A 108 -12.09 -7.51 15.81
CA LEU A 108 -11.34 -6.93 16.93
C LEU A 108 -12.20 -5.99 17.79
N ILE A 109 -13.07 -5.19 17.19
CA ILE A 109 -14.03 -4.33 17.91
C ILE A 109 -15.00 -5.18 18.72
N THR A 110 -15.56 -6.26 18.14
CA THR A 110 -16.44 -7.18 18.84
C THR A 110 -15.74 -7.80 20.05
N TYR A 111 -14.49 -8.24 19.86
CA TYR A 111 -13.71 -8.81 20.95
C TYR A 111 -13.45 -7.81 22.10
N MET A 112 -13.19 -6.52 21.81
CA MET A 112 -13.10 -5.49 22.86
C MET A 112 -14.38 -5.34 23.67
N MET A 113 -15.55 -5.49 23.03
CA MET A 113 -16.85 -5.39 23.70
C MET A 113 -17.13 -6.60 24.60
N GLU A 114 -16.65 -7.78 24.21
CA GLU A 114 -16.81 -9.03 24.97
C GLU A 114 -15.84 -9.12 26.16
N ASP A 115 -14.60 -8.66 25.99
CA ASP A 115 -13.60 -8.61 27.07
C ASP A 115 -12.94 -7.23 27.19
N PRO A 116 -13.45 -6.38 28.07
CA PRO A 116 -12.89 -5.04 28.30
C PRO A 116 -11.41 -5.03 28.76
N ARG A 117 -10.88 -6.15 29.28
CA ARG A 117 -9.49 -6.26 29.68
C ARG A 117 -8.55 -6.36 28.45
N SER A 118 -9.10 -6.68 27.29
CA SER A 118 -8.37 -6.77 26.03
C SER A 118 -8.15 -5.42 25.36
N ILE A 119 -8.79 -4.34 25.79
CA ILE A 119 -8.84 -3.05 25.08
C ILE A 119 -7.45 -2.55 24.72
N SER A 120 -6.49 -2.50 25.65
CA SER A 120 -5.12 -2.00 25.36
C SER A 120 -4.46 -2.79 24.24
N ARG A 121 -4.50 -4.11 24.34
CA ARG A 121 -3.91 -5.03 23.36
C ARG A 121 -4.58 -4.91 21.99
N VAL A 122 -5.91 -4.89 21.97
CA VAL A 122 -6.68 -4.76 20.73
C VAL A 122 -6.40 -3.43 20.05
N LEU A 123 -6.27 -2.33 20.81
CA LEU A 123 -5.89 -1.04 20.24
C LEU A 123 -4.51 -1.08 19.57
N ASN A 124 -3.52 -1.75 20.19
CA ASN A 124 -2.21 -1.93 19.58
C ASN A 124 -2.29 -2.76 18.29
N MET A 125 -3.13 -3.80 18.25
CA MET A 125 -3.39 -4.59 17.05
C MET A 125 -4.10 -3.76 15.96
N LEU A 126 -5.07 -2.93 16.32
CA LEU A 126 -5.77 -2.03 15.38
C LEU A 126 -4.82 -1.00 14.76
N TRP A 127 -3.88 -0.46 15.54
CA TRP A 127 -2.85 0.44 15.01
C TRP A 127 -1.90 -0.27 14.04
N ALA A 128 -1.51 -1.52 14.33
CA ALA A 128 -0.70 -2.33 13.42
C ALA A 128 -1.49 -2.67 12.14
N LEU A 129 -2.78 -3.03 12.28
CA LEU A 129 -3.69 -3.32 11.17
C LEU A 129 -3.85 -2.10 10.24
N ARG A 130 -4.04 -0.91 10.83
CA ARG A 130 -4.13 0.35 10.05
C ARG A 130 -2.84 0.69 9.33
N ALA A 131 -1.70 0.48 9.98
CA ALA A 131 -0.40 0.70 9.33
C ALA A 131 -0.18 -0.27 8.16
N LEU A 132 -0.64 -1.52 8.30
CA LEU A 132 -0.54 -2.53 7.24
C LEU A 132 -1.41 -2.18 6.02
N GLU A 133 -2.66 -1.74 6.24
CA GLU A 133 -3.53 -1.27 5.16
C GLU A 133 -2.92 -0.09 4.43
N ARG A 134 -2.32 0.88 5.15
CA ARG A 134 -1.64 2.02 4.53
C ARG A 134 -0.41 1.63 3.71
N ILE A 135 0.28 0.54 4.04
CA ILE A 135 1.33 -0.01 3.17
C ILE A 135 0.72 -0.48 1.84
N GLY A 136 -0.45 -1.15 1.89
CA GLY A 136 -1.22 -1.51 0.69
C GLY A 136 -1.59 -0.30 -0.16
N ASP A 137 -2.14 0.77 0.47
CA ASP A 137 -2.45 2.03 -0.20
C ASP A 137 -1.22 2.60 -0.96
N HIS A 138 -0.04 2.60 -0.32
CA HIS A 138 1.19 3.09 -0.94
C HIS A 138 1.67 2.17 -2.08
N ALA A 139 1.51 0.85 -1.96
CA ALA A 139 1.81 -0.08 -3.05
C ALA A 139 0.89 0.14 -4.26
N LYS A 140 -0.41 0.37 -4.03
CA LYS A 140 -1.36 0.78 -5.06
C LYS A 140 -0.94 2.10 -5.73
N ASN A 141 -0.57 3.12 -4.95
CA ASN A 141 -0.08 4.38 -5.51
C ASN A 141 1.12 4.16 -6.46
N VAL A 142 2.07 3.30 -6.08
CA VAL A 142 3.21 2.94 -6.94
C VAL A 142 2.72 2.32 -8.25
N ALA A 143 1.75 1.38 -8.18
CA ALA A 143 1.16 0.76 -9.36
C ALA A 143 0.45 1.81 -10.27
N GLU A 144 -0.31 2.74 -9.70
CA GLU A 144 -0.94 3.84 -10.43
C GLU A 144 0.09 4.76 -11.10
N HIS A 145 1.27 4.96 -10.45
CA HIS A 145 2.37 5.70 -11.08
C HIS A 145 2.96 4.95 -12.28
N VAL A 146 2.97 3.61 -12.27
CA VAL A 146 3.39 2.79 -13.43
C VAL A 146 2.40 2.96 -14.58
N ILE A 147 1.11 2.86 -14.34
CA ILE A 147 0.07 3.06 -15.37
C ILE A 147 0.22 4.46 -15.99
N TYR A 148 0.37 5.48 -15.15
CA TYR A 148 0.63 6.84 -15.63
C TYR A 148 1.92 6.94 -16.47
N LEU A 149 2.98 6.30 -16.05
CA LEU A 149 4.27 6.33 -16.75
C LEU A 149 4.16 5.69 -18.14
N VAL A 150 3.50 4.54 -18.25
CA VAL A 150 3.41 3.73 -19.47
C VAL A 150 2.34 4.28 -20.43
N LYS A 151 1.15 4.49 -19.92
CA LYS A 151 -0.03 4.87 -20.75
C LYS A 151 -0.28 6.38 -20.79
N GLY A 152 0.31 7.15 -19.87
CA GLY A 152 0.08 8.60 -19.76
C GLY A 152 -1.24 8.97 -19.08
N MET A 153 -1.95 8.02 -18.50
CA MET A 153 -3.27 8.16 -17.90
C MET A 153 -3.19 8.28 -16.39
N ASP A 154 -3.86 9.27 -15.80
CA ASP A 154 -3.91 9.45 -14.34
C ASP A 154 -5.16 8.77 -13.77
N VAL A 155 -4.98 7.56 -13.27
CA VAL A 155 -6.07 6.67 -12.79
C VAL A 155 -6.40 6.80 -11.30
N ARG A 156 -5.75 7.71 -10.57
CA ARG A 156 -5.82 7.83 -9.09
C ARG A 156 -7.22 8.08 -8.51
N HIS A 157 -8.17 8.50 -9.28
CA HIS A 157 -9.53 8.81 -8.83
C HIS A 157 -10.59 8.13 -9.69
N GLU A 158 -10.16 7.24 -10.56
CA GLU A 158 -11.05 6.50 -11.43
C GLU A 158 -11.51 5.19 -10.75
N LYS A 159 -12.67 4.70 -11.18
CA LYS A 159 -13.12 3.39 -10.73
C LYS A 159 -12.33 2.32 -11.47
N LEU A 160 -12.06 1.21 -10.78
CA LEU A 160 -11.30 0.10 -11.36
C LEU A 160 -11.86 -0.35 -12.73
N ALA A 161 -13.18 -0.45 -12.87
CA ALA A 161 -13.83 -0.81 -14.13
C ALA A 161 -13.53 0.16 -15.27
N ASP A 162 -13.50 1.48 -14.96
CA ASP A 162 -13.21 2.53 -15.96
C ASP A 162 -11.73 2.46 -16.39
N VAL A 163 -10.84 2.13 -15.45
CA VAL A 163 -9.40 1.93 -15.72
C VAL A 163 -9.17 0.70 -16.59
N GLU A 164 -9.88 -0.40 -16.32
CA GLU A 164 -9.81 -1.64 -17.10
C GLU A 164 -10.21 -1.41 -18.54
N GLU A 165 -11.35 -0.74 -18.77
CA GLU A 165 -11.85 -0.42 -20.12
C GLU A 165 -10.85 0.45 -20.90
N GLN A 166 -10.24 1.45 -20.24
CA GLN A 166 -9.26 2.35 -20.88
C GLN A 166 -7.92 1.67 -21.18
N LEU A 167 -7.57 0.58 -20.51
CA LEU A 167 -6.32 -0.15 -20.76
C LEU A 167 -6.44 -1.20 -21.88
N GLU A 168 -7.66 -1.66 -22.15
CA GLU A 168 -7.97 -2.61 -23.25
C GLU A 168 -8.01 -1.93 -24.63
N ASP A 169 -8.23 -0.58 -24.70
CA ASP A 169 -8.20 0.23 -25.91
C ASP A 169 -6.78 0.70 -26.28
#